data_4d1370f449fd4fa78659992df8ee4045
#
_entry.id   4d1370f449fd4fa78659992df8ee4045
#
_cell.length_a   1.000
_cell.length_b   1.000
_cell.length_c   1.000
_cell.angle_alpha   90.00
_cell.angle_beta   90.00
_cell.angle_gamma   90.00
#
_symmetry.space_group_name_H-M   'P 1'
#
loop_
_entity.id
_entity.type
_entity.pdbx_description
1 polymer ?
#
loop_
_entity_poly.entity_id
_entity_poly.type
_entity_poly.pdbx_seq_one_letter_code
_entity_poly.pdbx_strand_id
1 'polypeptide(L)'
;MSAWLSSGVCAGTIITATQIKNAVEEFVVSQVESEIPANASLEIDVRWQNNIELDVNVDPVIRVRKSSSRQLRGPSVLRVGVDLDGETLRKMSVTADIRLHLPVLVAPYSIKRGEHIESTRFEMVKRDVTKLRGVYYTDQSELVGMRMGRSLGAGEILTDLHVERIPIVKRGEIIRIISRGRVVQVAIDGTAMQDGGKGDLIRVKNVDSGKIVRGHVVESGLVEVGL
;
A
#
# COMPACT_ATOMS: atom_id res chain seq x y z
N MET A 1 5.19 -57.55 51.44
CA MET A 1 5.98 -56.72 50.54
C MET A 1 5.03 -56.04 49.59
N SER A 2 4.66 -54.83 49.93
CA SER A 2 3.72 -54.03 49.13
C SER A 2 4.54 -53.03 48.33
N ALA A 3 4.61 -53.21 47.01
CA ALA A 3 5.24 -52.29 46.11
C ALA A 3 4.30 -51.06 45.83
N TRP A 4 4.70 -49.92 46.31
CA TRP A 4 4.08 -48.66 45.95
C TRP A 4 4.55 -48.26 44.54
N LEU A 5 3.70 -48.38 43.58
CA LEU A 5 3.85 -47.74 42.28
C LEU A 5 3.58 -46.25 42.45
N SER A 6 4.61 -45.44 42.57
CA SER A 6 4.50 -44.00 42.44
C SER A 6 4.20 -43.69 40.96
N SER A 7 2.94 -43.41 40.64
CA SER A 7 2.56 -42.78 39.40
C SER A 7 3.17 -41.39 39.38
N GLY A 8 4.30 -41.22 38.69
CA GLY A 8 4.87 -39.95 38.38
C GLY A 8 3.84 -39.16 37.55
N VAL A 9 3.27 -38.12 38.13
CA VAL A 9 2.52 -37.10 37.37
C VAL A 9 3.53 -36.46 36.44
N CYS A 10 3.51 -36.81 35.16
CA CYS A 10 4.20 -36.03 34.15
C CYS A 10 3.57 -34.64 34.17
N ALA A 11 4.32 -33.66 34.63
CA ALA A 11 3.91 -32.27 34.53
C ALA A 11 3.96 -31.90 33.05
N GLY A 12 2.81 -31.89 32.38
CA GLY A 12 2.70 -31.48 30.98
C GLY A 12 2.98 -29.99 30.84
N THR A 13 3.59 -29.59 29.72
CA THR A 13 3.80 -28.19 29.39
C THR A 13 2.50 -27.59 28.82
N ILE A 14 2.10 -26.42 29.34
CA ILE A 14 0.91 -25.69 28.85
C ILE A 14 1.37 -24.46 28.07
N ILE A 15 1.04 -24.44 26.79
CA ILE A 15 1.16 -23.20 25.98
C ILE A 15 -0.11 -22.40 26.16
N THR A 16 0.02 -21.22 26.70
CA THR A 16 -1.11 -20.32 26.94
C THR A 16 -1.58 -19.65 25.66
N ALA A 17 -2.85 -19.25 25.63
CA ALA A 17 -3.40 -18.44 24.54
C ALA A 17 -2.60 -17.16 24.31
N THR A 18 -2.07 -16.56 25.38
CA THR A 18 -1.24 -15.34 25.30
C THR A 18 0.08 -15.59 24.58
N GLN A 19 0.75 -16.71 24.83
CA GLN A 19 2.00 -17.05 24.12
C GLN A 19 1.77 -17.21 22.62
N ILE A 20 0.65 -17.83 22.23
CA ILE A 20 0.28 -17.96 20.81
C ILE A 20 -0.03 -16.59 20.17
N LYS A 21 -0.77 -15.74 20.90
CA LYS A 21 -1.06 -14.37 20.42
C LYS A 21 0.22 -13.58 20.21
N ASN A 22 1.10 -13.55 21.19
CA ASN A 22 2.37 -12.83 21.12
C ASN A 22 3.24 -13.34 19.95
N ALA A 23 3.36 -14.63 19.76
CA ALA A 23 4.12 -15.20 18.64
C ALA A 23 3.52 -14.82 17.27
N VAL A 24 2.19 -14.75 17.16
CA VAL A 24 1.50 -14.32 15.96
C VAL A 24 1.72 -12.81 15.71
N GLU A 25 1.62 -11.98 16.75
CA GLU A 25 1.84 -10.53 16.66
C GLU A 25 3.28 -10.22 16.25
N GLU A 26 4.28 -10.83 16.90
CA GLU A 26 5.70 -10.67 16.54
C GLU A 26 5.97 -11.09 15.09
N PHE A 27 5.39 -12.20 14.65
CA PHE A 27 5.51 -12.64 13.26
C PHE A 27 4.89 -11.63 12.29
N VAL A 28 3.68 -11.12 12.57
CA VAL A 28 3.01 -10.14 11.72
C VAL A 28 3.83 -8.86 11.64
N VAL A 29 4.29 -8.32 12.77
CA VAL A 29 5.13 -7.12 12.83
C VAL A 29 6.38 -7.32 11.98
N SER A 30 7.12 -8.40 12.17
CA SER A 30 8.36 -8.69 11.42
C SER A 30 8.15 -8.78 9.90
N GLN A 31 6.97 -9.22 9.45
CA GLN A 31 6.64 -9.36 8.03
C GLN A 31 6.17 -8.06 7.39
N VAL A 32 5.57 -7.16 8.17
CA VAL A 32 4.89 -5.96 7.66
C VAL A 32 5.74 -4.70 7.86
N GLU A 33 6.62 -4.68 8.87
CA GLU A 33 7.44 -3.52 9.24
C GLU A 33 8.28 -2.94 8.08
N SER A 34 8.79 -3.80 7.21
CA SER A 34 9.56 -3.36 6.02
C SER A 34 8.68 -2.81 4.88
N GLU A 35 7.38 -3.05 4.91
CA GLU A 35 6.44 -2.69 3.84
C GLU A 35 5.63 -1.43 4.18
N ILE A 36 5.67 -0.94 5.42
CA ILE A 36 4.87 0.19 5.89
C ILE A 36 5.72 1.43 6.17
N PRO A 37 5.18 2.65 5.94
CA PRO A 37 5.86 3.89 6.33
C PRO A 37 6.09 3.99 7.83
N ALA A 38 7.16 4.69 8.25
CA ALA A 38 7.52 4.85 9.66
C ALA A 38 6.44 5.52 10.53
N ASN A 39 5.54 6.31 9.91
CA ASN A 39 4.42 6.98 10.57
C ASN A 39 3.14 6.13 10.63
N ALA A 40 3.20 4.89 10.15
CA ALA A 40 2.09 3.95 10.24
C ALA A 40 1.97 3.35 11.64
N SER A 41 0.75 2.94 11.99
CA SER A 41 0.53 2.08 13.16
C SER A 41 -0.28 0.85 12.76
N LEU A 42 0.15 -0.28 13.29
CA LEU A 42 -0.54 -1.56 13.16
C LEU A 42 -1.42 -1.79 14.37
N GLU A 43 -2.63 -2.28 14.12
CA GLU A 43 -3.52 -2.86 15.13
C GLU A 43 -3.73 -4.32 14.71
N ILE A 44 -3.40 -5.25 15.61
CA ILE A 44 -3.46 -6.68 15.35
C ILE A 44 -4.40 -7.31 16.38
N ASP A 45 -5.53 -7.85 15.91
CA ASP A 45 -6.47 -8.59 16.74
C ASP A 45 -6.36 -10.09 16.44
N VAL A 46 -5.72 -10.84 17.33
CA VAL A 46 -5.52 -12.28 17.19
C VAL A 46 -6.67 -13.04 17.82
N ARG A 47 -7.45 -13.73 17.00
CA ARG A 47 -8.61 -14.52 17.43
C ARG A 47 -8.19 -15.92 17.85
N TRP A 48 -7.67 -16.03 19.07
CA TRP A 48 -7.31 -17.29 19.69
C TRP A 48 -7.53 -17.23 21.20
N GLN A 49 -8.15 -18.25 21.78
CA GLN A 49 -8.52 -18.25 23.21
C GLN A 49 -8.11 -19.53 23.95
N ASN A 50 -7.72 -20.59 23.24
CA ASN A 50 -7.49 -21.89 23.84
C ASN A 50 -6.03 -22.04 24.31
N ASN A 51 -5.83 -22.66 25.48
CA ASN A 51 -4.54 -23.17 25.88
C ASN A 51 -4.31 -24.55 25.22
N ILE A 52 -3.04 -24.91 25.05
CA ILE A 52 -2.63 -26.18 24.47
C ILE A 52 -1.85 -26.93 25.53
N GLU A 53 -2.35 -28.09 25.92
CA GLU A 53 -1.67 -29.01 26.82
C GLU A 53 -0.85 -29.98 25.99
N LEU A 54 0.39 -30.20 26.39
CA LEU A 54 1.35 -31.11 25.77
C LEU A 54 1.94 -32.03 26.84
N ASP A 55 1.99 -33.29 26.54
CA ASP A 55 2.59 -34.30 27.43
C ASP A 55 4.14 -34.31 27.31
N VAL A 56 4.75 -33.13 27.45
CA VAL A 56 6.20 -32.93 27.35
C VAL A 56 6.68 -32.03 28.48
N ASN A 57 7.88 -32.25 28.97
CA ASN A 57 8.49 -31.49 30.06
C ASN A 57 9.53 -30.47 29.59
N VAL A 58 9.44 -30.04 28.32
CA VAL A 58 10.38 -29.10 27.70
C VAL A 58 9.59 -28.01 27.01
N ASP A 59 10.10 -26.79 26.98
CA ASP A 59 9.46 -25.65 26.32
C ASP A 59 9.53 -25.79 24.78
N PRO A 60 8.40 -25.99 24.11
CA PRO A 60 8.37 -26.09 22.65
C PRO A 60 8.50 -24.74 21.99
N VAL A 61 8.95 -24.74 20.74
CA VAL A 61 9.06 -23.52 19.91
C VAL A 61 7.76 -23.30 19.14
N ILE A 62 7.18 -22.12 19.26
CA ILE A 62 6.02 -21.70 18.47
C ILE A 62 6.52 -21.15 17.14
N ARG A 63 6.13 -21.78 16.03
CA ARG A 63 6.49 -21.37 14.68
C ARG A 63 5.28 -20.88 13.92
N VAL A 64 5.32 -19.65 13.44
CA VAL A 64 4.22 -19.02 12.68
C VAL A 64 4.61 -18.90 11.20
N ARG A 65 3.67 -19.17 10.30
CA ARG A 65 3.86 -19.06 8.85
C ARG A 65 2.61 -18.48 8.17
N LYS A 66 2.79 -17.78 7.07
CA LYS A 66 1.68 -17.36 6.21
C LYS A 66 0.97 -18.57 5.61
N SER A 67 -0.36 -18.55 5.55
CA SER A 67 -1.16 -19.58 4.83
C SER A 67 -1.25 -19.30 3.33
N SER A 68 -0.99 -18.08 2.89
CA SER A 68 -1.06 -17.66 1.50
C SER A 68 0.03 -16.64 1.17
N SER A 69 0.30 -16.41 -0.11
CA SER A 69 1.24 -15.38 -0.59
C SER A 69 0.68 -13.96 -0.54
N ARG A 70 -0.58 -13.77 -0.10
CA ARG A 70 -1.18 -12.44 0.01
C ARG A 70 -0.52 -11.60 1.08
N GLN A 71 -0.56 -10.28 0.91
CA GLN A 71 -0.15 -9.35 1.96
C GLN A 71 -0.97 -9.55 3.23
N LEU A 72 -0.34 -9.36 4.38
CA LEU A 72 -0.97 -9.45 5.68
C LEU A 72 -1.75 -8.16 5.97
N ARG A 73 -2.98 -8.09 5.45
CA ARG A 73 -3.92 -6.97 5.65
C ARG A 73 -5.33 -7.50 5.85
N GLY A 74 -6.06 -6.93 6.81
CA GLY A 74 -7.40 -7.37 7.20
C GLY A 74 -7.38 -8.79 7.79
N PRO A 75 -8.50 -9.51 7.71
CA PRO A 75 -8.59 -10.88 8.22
C PRO A 75 -7.64 -11.81 7.48
N SER A 76 -6.63 -12.31 8.18
CA SER A 76 -5.57 -13.16 7.65
C SER A 76 -5.48 -14.45 8.45
N VAL A 77 -5.40 -15.60 7.76
CA VAL A 77 -5.21 -16.91 8.39
C VAL A 77 -3.72 -17.24 8.39
N LEU A 78 -3.20 -17.56 9.57
CA LEU A 78 -1.83 -17.96 9.80
C LEU A 78 -1.78 -19.41 10.25
N ARG A 79 -0.73 -20.13 9.86
CA ARG A 79 -0.46 -21.50 10.34
C ARG A 79 0.51 -21.41 11.49
N VAL A 80 0.09 -21.91 12.63
CA VAL A 80 0.91 -21.99 13.84
C VAL A 80 1.27 -23.46 14.08
N GLY A 81 2.57 -23.74 14.19
CA GLY A 81 3.13 -25.02 14.59
C GLY A 81 3.74 -24.90 15.96
N VAL A 82 3.58 -25.95 16.76
CA VAL A 82 4.28 -26.14 18.02
C VAL A 82 5.30 -27.22 17.79
N ASP A 83 6.57 -26.85 17.79
CA ASP A 83 7.68 -27.73 17.42
C ASP A 83 8.54 -28.02 18.65
N LEU A 84 9.01 -29.29 18.77
CA LEU A 84 9.97 -29.75 19.75
C LEU A 84 11.02 -30.59 19.02
N ASP A 85 12.30 -30.28 19.22
CA ASP A 85 13.44 -30.98 18.61
C ASP A 85 13.35 -31.20 17.10
N GLY A 86 12.70 -30.23 16.40
CA GLY A 86 12.50 -30.29 14.94
C GLY A 86 11.25 -31.04 14.49
N GLU A 87 10.52 -31.68 15.38
CA GLU A 87 9.25 -32.32 15.11
C GLU A 87 8.08 -31.45 15.49
N THR A 88 7.04 -31.38 14.62
CA THR A 88 5.83 -30.61 14.89
C THR A 88 4.83 -31.44 15.68
N LEU A 89 4.67 -31.13 16.97
CA LEU A 89 3.73 -31.79 17.89
C LEU A 89 2.27 -31.39 17.60
N ARG A 90 2.03 -30.13 17.25
CA ARG A 90 0.69 -29.59 16.98
C ARG A 90 0.72 -28.61 15.81
N LYS A 91 -0.35 -28.63 14.99
CA LYS A 91 -0.57 -27.67 13.91
C LYS A 91 -1.97 -27.07 14.04
N MET A 92 -2.08 -25.78 13.91
CA MET A 92 -3.36 -25.07 14.00
C MET A 92 -3.41 -23.88 13.03
N SER A 93 -4.62 -23.41 12.78
CA SER A 93 -4.86 -22.18 12.03
C SER A 93 -5.36 -21.11 12.99
N VAL A 94 -4.70 -19.96 12.98
CA VAL A 94 -5.06 -18.81 13.81
C VAL A 94 -5.45 -17.67 12.88
N THR A 95 -6.58 -17.02 13.17
CA THR A 95 -7.00 -15.84 12.41
C THR A 95 -6.55 -14.59 13.15
N ALA A 96 -5.87 -13.70 12.43
CA ALA A 96 -5.52 -12.35 12.89
C ALA A 96 -6.18 -11.31 11.99
N ASP A 97 -6.83 -10.31 12.56
CA ASP A 97 -7.32 -9.13 11.84
C ASP A 97 -6.28 -8.01 11.97
N ILE A 98 -5.65 -7.70 10.85
CA ILE A 98 -4.49 -6.80 10.79
C ILE A 98 -4.94 -5.49 10.16
N ARG A 99 -5.01 -4.42 10.96
CA ARG A 99 -5.43 -3.08 10.52
C ARG A 99 -4.25 -2.14 10.43
N LEU A 100 -4.19 -1.43 9.32
CA LEU A 100 -3.16 -0.43 9.06
C LEU A 100 -3.76 0.96 9.16
N HIS A 101 -3.24 1.76 10.08
CA HIS A 101 -3.64 3.15 10.25
C HIS A 101 -2.50 4.07 9.83
N LEU A 102 -2.81 5.05 8.99
CA LEU A 102 -1.88 6.07 8.50
C LEU A 102 -2.47 7.47 8.62
N PRO A 103 -1.63 8.49 8.86
CA PRO A 103 -2.02 9.87 8.61
C PRO A 103 -2.17 10.07 7.10
N VAL A 104 -3.37 10.41 6.66
CA VAL A 104 -3.74 10.62 5.26
C VAL A 104 -4.50 11.92 5.09
N LEU A 105 -4.49 12.45 3.88
CA LEU A 105 -5.24 13.65 3.55
C LEU A 105 -6.74 13.34 3.46
N VAL A 106 -7.54 14.10 4.21
CA VAL A 106 -9.00 13.98 4.30
C VAL A 106 -9.64 15.30 3.91
N ALA A 107 -10.72 15.25 3.15
CA ALA A 107 -11.48 16.43 2.78
C ALA A 107 -12.34 16.93 3.95
N PRO A 108 -12.16 18.17 4.45
CA PRO A 108 -12.97 18.71 5.56
C PRO A 108 -14.41 19.04 5.12
N TYR A 109 -14.63 19.25 3.84
CA TYR A 109 -15.93 19.48 3.21
C TYR A 109 -15.98 18.84 1.82
N SER A 110 -17.16 18.78 1.22
CA SER A 110 -17.32 18.22 -0.13
C SER A 110 -16.64 19.10 -1.18
N ILE A 111 -15.79 18.48 -2.02
CA ILE A 111 -15.05 19.13 -3.11
C ILE A 111 -15.58 18.57 -4.43
N LYS A 112 -15.91 19.47 -5.37
CA LYS A 112 -16.49 19.09 -6.65
C LYS A 112 -15.42 18.77 -7.69
N ARG A 113 -15.80 17.97 -8.69
CA ARG A 113 -14.97 17.75 -9.87
C ARG A 113 -14.59 19.06 -10.56
N GLY A 114 -13.34 19.16 -11.00
CA GLY A 114 -12.81 20.34 -11.71
C GLY A 114 -12.27 21.43 -10.79
N GLU A 115 -12.54 21.39 -9.48
CA GLU A 115 -11.96 22.34 -8.54
C GLU A 115 -10.46 22.19 -8.46
N HIS A 116 -9.74 23.32 -8.40
CA HIS A 116 -8.31 23.34 -8.15
C HIS A 116 -8.03 22.88 -6.73
N ILE A 117 -7.05 22.00 -6.57
CA ILE A 117 -6.63 21.52 -5.27
C ILE A 117 -5.68 22.55 -4.65
N GLU A 118 -6.10 23.11 -3.53
CA GLU A 118 -5.24 23.91 -2.67
C GLU A 118 -4.82 23.01 -1.50
N SER A 119 -3.53 22.98 -1.20
CA SER A 119 -2.98 22.13 -0.14
C SER A 119 -3.61 22.41 1.24
N THR A 120 -4.07 23.63 1.47
CA THR A 120 -4.73 24.07 2.70
C THR A 120 -6.15 23.52 2.89
N ARG A 121 -6.75 22.91 1.87
CA ARG A 121 -8.11 22.35 1.94
C ARG A 121 -8.18 20.99 2.61
N PHE A 122 -7.07 20.29 2.74
CA PHE A 122 -7.04 18.94 3.31
C PHE A 122 -6.51 18.95 4.73
N GLU A 123 -7.08 18.08 5.54
CA GLU A 123 -6.62 17.83 6.91
C GLU A 123 -5.85 16.52 6.97
N MET A 124 -4.75 16.49 7.73
CA MET A 124 -4.01 15.26 8.00
C MET A 124 -4.68 14.52 9.15
N VAL A 125 -5.31 13.39 8.87
CA VAL A 125 -6.04 12.61 9.88
C VAL A 125 -5.60 11.15 9.82
N LYS A 126 -5.36 10.57 11.00
CA LYS A 126 -5.07 9.13 11.10
C LYS A 126 -6.32 8.32 10.78
N ARG A 127 -6.25 7.49 9.74
CA ARG A 127 -7.37 6.67 9.24
C ARG A 127 -6.93 5.22 9.02
N ASP A 128 -7.90 4.32 9.14
CA ASP A 128 -7.74 2.92 8.72
C ASP A 128 -7.70 2.85 7.18
N VAL A 129 -6.56 2.47 6.65
CA VAL A 129 -6.32 2.31 5.20
C VAL A 129 -6.25 0.85 4.77
N THR A 130 -6.59 -0.08 5.65
CA THR A 130 -6.48 -1.54 5.43
C THR A 130 -7.17 -2.01 4.16
N LYS A 131 -8.38 -1.49 3.91
CA LYS A 131 -9.23 -1.86 2.75
C LYS A 131 -9.18 -0.83 1.62
N LEU A 132 -8.43 0.25 1.81
CA LEU A 132 -8.35 1.32 0.82
C LEU A 132 -7.68 0.82 -0.45
N ARG A 133 -8.28 1.11 -1.59
CA ARG A 133 -7.71 0.82 -2.91
C ARG A 133 -7.13 2.09 -3.51
N GLY A 134 -6.06 1.94 -4.27
CA GLY A 134 -5.34 3.05 -4.88
C GLY A 134 -4.25 3.63 -3.98
N VAL A 135 -3.59 4.65 -4.49
CA VAL A 135 -2.55 5.40 -3.77
C VAL A 135 -3.21 6.53 -3.00
N TYR A 136 -2.96 6.60 -1.70
CA TYR A 136 -3.41 7.71 -0.84
C TYR A 136 -2.25 8.69 -0.64
N TYR A 137 -2.60 9.96 -0.43
CA TYR A 137 -1.64 11.02 -0.24
C TYR A 137 -1.39 11.26 1.25
N THR A 138 -0.13 11.38 1.61
CA THR A 138 0.35 11.67 2.97
C THR A 138 1.08 13.01 3.07
N ASP A 139 1.37 13.62 1.92
CA ASP A 139 2.00 14.93 1.84
C ASP A 139 1.20 15.82 0.87
N GLN A 140 0.87 17.03 1.34
CA GLN A 140 0.16 18.03 0.55
C GLN A 140 0.99 18.53 -0.64
N SER A 141 2.30 18.48 -0.56
CA SER A 141 3.20 18.89 -1.65
C SER A 141 3.03 18.04 -2.92
N GLU A 142 2.58 16.80 -2.78
CA GLU A 142 2.30 15.90 -3.90
C GLU A 142 1.12 16.35 -4.78
N LEU A 143 0.28 17.28 -4.27
CA LEU A 143 -0.92 17.76 -4.95
C LEU A 143 -0.67 18.99 -5.84
N VAL A 144 0.53 19.52 -5.87
CA VAL A 144 0.87 20.69 -6.70
C VAL A 144 0.66 20.39 -8.18
N GLY A 145 -0.09 21.24 -8.87
CA GLY A 145 -0.42 21.08 -10.29
C GLY A 145 -1.53 20.04 -10.56
N MET A 146 -2.27 19.64 -9.51
CA MET A 146 -3.42 18.76 -9.64
C MET A 146 -4.75 19.49 -9.46
N ARG A 147 -5.80 18.91 -10.01
CA ARG A 147 -7.20 19.32 -9.79
C ARG A 147 -8.05 18.08 -9.48
N MET A 148 -9.25 18.34 -8.99
CA MET A 148 -10.21 17.26 -8.75
C MET A 148 -10.70 16.66 -10.07
N GLY A 149 -10.35 15.42 -10.34
CA GLY A 149 -10.88 14.63 -11.46
C GLY A 149 -12.25 14.01 -11.14
N ARG A 150 -12.55 13.82 -9.87
CA ARG A 150 -13.84 13.34 -9.34
C ARG A 150 -14.20 14.10 -8.08
N SER A 151 -15.49 14.14 -7.76
CA SER A 151 -15.95 14.73 -6.49
C SER A 151 -15.47 13.87 -5.30
N LEU A 152 -15.18 14.54 -4.18
CA LEU A 152 -14.76 13.95 -2.93
C LEU A 152 -15.68 14.43 -1.82
N GLY A 153 -16.26 13.52 -1.04
CA GLY A 153 -17.17 13.87 0.06
C GLY A 153 -16.43 14.36 1.31
N ALA A 154 -17.13 15.07 2.17
CA ALA A 154 -16.60 15.47 3.47
C ALA A 154 -16.20 14.23 4.29
N GLY A 155 -15.04 14.24 4.92
CA GLY A 155 -14.50 13.15 5.70
C GLY A 155 -13.91 11.99 4.89
N GLU A 156 -13.96 12.03 3.55
CA GLU A 156 -13.37 11.01 2.69
C GLU A 156 -11.85 11.22 2.53
N ILE A 157 -11.15 10.10 2.35
CA ILE A 157 -9.71 10.08 2.13
C ILE A 157 -9.41 10.42 0.67
N LEU A 158 -8.48 11.35 0.45
CA LEU A 158 -8.00 11.68 -0.88
C LEU A 158 -7.11 10.56 -1.42
N THR A 159 -7.44 10.07 -2.62
CA THR A 159 -6.65 9.07 -3.35
C THR A 159 -6.37 9.52 -4.77
N ASP A 160 -5.46 8.80 -5.46
CA ASP A 160 -5.16 9.00 -6.88
C ASP A 160 -6.38 8.90 -7.80
N LEU A 161 -7.44 8.21 -7.36
CA LEU A 161 -8.72 8.10 -8.10
C LEU A 161 -9.52 9.41 -8.12
N HIS A 162 -9.22 10.34 -7.21
CA HIS A 162 -9.95 11.61 -7.06
C HIS A 162 -9.27 12.78 -7.77
N VAL A 163 -7.99 12.65 -8.10
CA VAL A 163 -7.20 13.75 -8.66
C VAL A 163 -6.74 13.47 -10.09
N GLU A 164 -6.52 14.54 -10.84
CA GLU A 164 -5.90 14.49 -12.15
C GLU A 164 -4.94 15.68 -12.31
N ARG A 165 -3.90 15.52 -13.12
CA ARG A 165 -3.00 16.62 -13.43
C ARG A 165 -3.73 17.70 -14.23
N ILE A 166 -3.45 18.96 -13.94
CA ILE A 166 -3.96 20.07 -14.73
C ILE A 166 -3.27 20.02 -16.11
N PRO A 167 -4.04 19.91 -17.21
CA PRO A 167 -3.43 19.86 -18.53
C PRO A 167 -2.82 21.25 -18.87
N ILE A 168 -1.54 21.26 -19.20
CA ILE A 168 -0.81 22.45 -19.66
C ILE A 168 -0.64 22.48 -21.18
N VAL A 169 -1.01 21.38 -21.85
CA VAL A 169 -1.15 21.27 -23.29
C VAL A 169 -2.56 20.74 -23.59
N LYS A 170 -3.31 21.40 -24.47
CA LYS A 170 -4.66 21.00 -24.85
C LYS A 170 -4.70 20.37 -26.25
N ARG A 171 -5.64 19.46 -26.45
CA ARG A 171 -5.87 18.86 -27.77
C ARG A 171 -6.14 19.94 -28.81
N GLY A 172 -5.47 19.87 -29.97
CA GLY A 172 -5.55 20.81 -31.04
C GLY A 172 -4.59 22.01 -30.91
N GLU A 173 -3.90 22.14 -29.80
CA GLU A 173 -2.92 23.19 -29.57
C GLU A 173 -1.69 22.99 -30.46
N ILE A 174 -1.17 24.08 -31.03
CA ILE A 174 0.10 24.09 -31.74
C ILE A 174 1.20 24.11 -30.67
N ILE A 175 2.08 23.15 -30.73
CA ILE A 175 3.16 22.91 -29.77
C ILE A 175 4.49 22.75 -30.50
N ARG A 176 5.57 22.99 -29.81
CA ARG A 176 6.93 22.67 -30.27
C ARG A 176 7.34 21.29 -29.85
N ILE A 177 7.67 20.44 -30.80
CA ILE A 177 8.22 19.10 -30.58
C ILE A 177 9.74 19.21 -30.60
N ILE A 178 10.39 18.81 -29.50
CA ILE A 178 11.85 18.75 -29.43
C ILE A 178 12.31 17.29 -29.34
N SER A 179 13.41 17.01 -30.02
CA SER A 179 14.13 15.75 -29.84
C SER A 179 15.58 16.06 -29.51
N ARG A 180 16.06 15.54 -28.37
CA ARG A 180 17.43 15.74 -27.91
C ARG A 180 18.29 14.52 -28.25
N GLY A 181 19.09 14.63 -29.30
CA GLY A 181 20.16 13.70 -29.56
C GLY A 181 21.44 14.09 -28.84
N ARG A 182 22.47 13.23 -28.87
CA ARG A 182 23.75 13.48 -28.18
C ARG A 182 24.48 14.75 -28.70
N VAL A 183 24.26 15.13 -29.93
CA VAL A 183 25.01 16.22 -30.60
C VAL A 183 24.08 17.29 -31.19
N VAL A 184 22.84 16.92 -31.54
CA VAL A 184 21.89 17.80 -32.24
C VAL A 184 20.56 17.80 -31.51
N GLN A 185 20.01 19.00 -31.32
CA GLN A 185 18.64 19.21 -30.90
C GLN A 185 17.82 19.63 -32.11
N VAL A 186 16.75 18.93 -32.39
CA VAL A 186 15.82 19.26 -33.47
C VAL A 186 14.55 19.78 -32.82
N ALA A 187 14.02 20.90 -33.33
CA ALA A 187 12.75 21.45 -32.92
C ALA A 187 11.85 21.65 -34.17
N ILE A 188 10.63 21.16 -34.11
CA ILE A 188 9.64 21.22 -35.18
C ILE A 188 8.27 21.57 -34.60
N ASP A 189 7.40 22.11 -35.40
CA ASP A 189 6.03 22.43 -34.99
C ASP A 189 5.12 21.19 -35.11
N GLY A 190 4.25 21.01 -34.16
CA GLY A 190 3.29 19.91 -34.11
C GLY A 190 1.96 20.32 -33.52
N THR A 191 0.98 19.44 -33.65
CA THR A 191 -0.34 19.63 -33.04
C THR A 191 -0.57 18.54 -32.01
N ALA A 192 -0.94 18.91 -30.79
CA ALA A 192 -1.31 17.96 -29.73
C ALA A 192 -2.62 17.24 -30.08
N MET A 193 -2.62 15.92 -30.03
CA MET A 193 -3.82 15.11 -30.34
C MET A 193 -4.65 14.77 -29.11
N GLN A 194 -4.16 15.08 -27.91
CA GLN A 194 -4.82 14.87 -26.62
C GLN A 194 -4.32 15.88 -25.60
N ASP A 195 -5.09 16.08 -24.54
CA ASP A 195 -4.68 16.92 -23.41
C ASP A 195 -3.52 16.22 -22.67
N GLY A 196 -2.64 17.01 -22.04
CA GLY A 196 -1.56 16.50 -21.22
C GLY A 196 -1.09 17.49 -20.18
N GLY A 197 -0.85 16.99 -18.96
CA GLY A 197 -0.15 17.68 -17.89
C GLY A 197 1.37 17.51 -18.00
N LYS A 198 2.13 18.22 -17.19
CA LYS A 198 3.59 18.10 -17.15
C LYS A 198 4.03 16.64 -16.86
N GLY A 199 4.88 16.09 -17.72
CA GLY A 199 5.37 14.72 -17.65
C GLY A 199 4.49 13.68 -18.32
N ASP A 200 3.28 14.02 -18.77
CA ASP A 200 2.39 13.07 -19.45
C ASP A 200 2.91 12.73 -20.84
N LEU A 201 2.77 11.46 -21.22
CA LEU A 201 3.08 10.97 -22.55
C LEU A 201 1.88 11.18 -23.46
N ILE A 202 1.98 12.13 -24.40
CA ILE A 202 0.90 12.47 -25.34
C ILE A 202 1.25 12.13 -26.78
N ARG A 203 0.21 11.95 -27.60
CA ARG A 203 0.37 11.86 -29.07
C ARG A 203 0.39 13.25 -29.67
N VAL A 204 1.37 13.50 -30.52
CA VAL A 204 1.52 14.76 -31.23
C VAL A 204 1.70 14.48 -32.72
N LYS A 205 1.10 15.31 -33.55
CA LYS A 205 1.20 15.23 -35.03
C LYS A 205 2.18 16.28 -35.49
N ASN A 206 3.25 15.89 -36.16
CA ASN A 206 4.14 16.83 -36.86
C ASN A 206 3.36 17.51 -37.97
N VAL A 207 3.44 18.84 -38.04
CA VAL A 207 2.70 19.64 -39.00
C VAL A 207 3.21 19.41 -40.43
N ASP A 208 4.53 19.31 -40.61
CA ASP A 208 5.15 19.20 -41.95
C ASP A 208 5.01 17.80 -42.56
N SER A 209 5.30 16.78 -41.77
CA SER A 209 5.31 15.38 -42.27
C SER A 209 3.98 14.63 -42.09
N GLY A 210 3.07 15.16 -41.24
CA GLY A 210 1.82 14.52 -40.86
C GLY A 210 2.00 13.28 -39.97
N LYS A 211 3.24 12.89 -39.61
CA LYS A 211 3.53 11.72 -38.77
C LYS A 211 3.10 11.98 -37.32
N ILE A 212 2.57 10.92 -36.70
CA ILE A 212 2.19 10.94 -35.29
C ILE A 212 3.30 10.30 -34.50
N VAL A 213 3.79 11.01 -33.49
CA VAL A 213 4.80 10.53 -32.53
C VAL A 213 4.27 10.67 -31.11
N ARG A 214 4.92 9.99 -30.15
CA ARG A 214 4.63 10.14 -28.73
C ARG A 214 5.75 10.92 -28.07
N GLY A 215 5.41 11.85 -27.20
CA GLY A 215 6.39 12.65 -26.46
C GLY A 215 5.86 13.04 -25.09
N HIS A 216 6.80 13.33 -24.19
CA HIS A 216 6.49 13.81 -22.84
C HIS A 216 6.29 15.33 -22.87
N VAL A 217 5.23 15.78 -22.20
CA VAL A 217 4.98 17.22 -21.99
C VAL A 217 6.01 17.75 -20.99
N VAL A 218 6.85 18.68 -21.43
CA VAL A 218 7.89 19.29 -20.57
C VAL A 218 7.35 20.55 -19.91
N GLU A 219 6.72 21.42 -20.71
CA GLU A 219 6.08 22.67 -20.29
C GLU A 219 4.96 23.04 -21.25
N SER A 220 4.26 24.16 -20.98
CA SER A 220 3.21 24.63 -21.86
C SER A 220 3.75 24.86 -23.27
N GLY A 221 3.09 24.26 -24.26
CA GLY A 221 3.49 24.34 -25.66
C GLY A 221 4.76 23.57 -26.04
N LEU A 222 5.37 22.79 -25.15
CA LEU A 222 6.61 22.05 -25.43
C LEU A 222 6.49 20.56 -25.08
N VAL A 223 6.81 19.72 -26.08
CA VAL A 223 6.79 18.24 -25.94
C VAL A 223 8.12 17.67 -26.38
N GLU A 224 8.73 16.82 -25.56
CA GLU A 224 9.99 16.14 -25.85
C GLU A 224 9.75 14.70 -26.33
N VAL A 225 10.33 14.36 -27.46
CA VAL A 225 10.28 13.02 -28.05
C VAL A 225 11.64 12.35 -27.87
N GLY A 226 11.64 11.17 -27.29
CA GLY A 226 12.83 10.31 -27.26
C GLY A 226 13.19 9.78 -28.65
N LEU A 227 14.47 9.68 -28.94
CA LEU A 227 15.02 8.98 -30.12
C LEU A 227 15.07 7.49 -29.88
#